data_167de3c1c57b0ae2fa6ea1d97cf7e335
#
_entry.id   167de3c1c57b0ae2fa6ea1d97cf7e335
#
_cell.length_a   1.000
_cell.length_b   1.000
_cell.length_c   1.000
_cell.angle_alpha   90.00
_cell.angle_beta   90.00
_cell.angle_gamma   90.00
#
_symmetry.space_group_name_H-M   'P 1'
#
loop_
_entity.id
_entity.type
_entity.pdbx_description
1 polymer ?
#
loop_
_entity_poly.entity_id
_entity_poly.type
_entity_poly.pdbx_seq_one_letter_code
_entity_poly.pdbx_strand_id
1 'polypeptide(L)'
;MENKLTIYNTLSRKKELFEPINPPFVGLYVCGPTVYGDAHLGHARPAITFDLLFRYLKFMGYRVRYVRNITDVGHLVNDADEGEDKIAKKAKLEQLEPMEVVQFYSNRYHKNMEQLNTLPPSIEPHASGHIIEQQELIKQIIENGFAYESEGNIYFDVER
;
A
#
# COMPACT_ATOMS: atom_id res chain seq x y z
N MET A 1 8.36 1.86 29.78
CA MET A 1 7.33 2.92 29.77
C MET A 1 5.97 2.28 29.63
N GLU A 2 4.97 2.76 30.35
CA GLU A 2 3.60 2.30 30.21
C GLU A 2 3.06 2.73 28.85
N ASN A 3 2.51 1.78 28.06
CA ASN A 3 1.92 2.10 26.77
C ASN A 3 0.60 2.83 26.96
N LYS A 4 0.52 4.08 26.46
CA LYS A 4 -0.69 4.90 26.47
C LYS A 4 -1.16 5.25 25.06
N LEU A 5 -0.59 4.61 24.03
CA LEU A 5 -0.99 4.83 22.65
C LEU A 5 -2.42 4.32 22.43
N THR A 6 -3.28 5.19 21.96
CA THR A 6 -4.62 4.81 21.50
C THR A 6 -4.75 5.04 20.01
N ILE A 7 -5.31 4.08 19.30
CA ILE A 7 -5.54 4.13 17.86
C ILE A 7 -7.04 3.98 17.59
N TYR A 8 -7.55 4.74 16.63
CA TYR A 8 -8.93 4.59 16.18
C TYR A 8 -9.07 3.29 15.38
N ASN A 9 -9.89 2.38 15.87
CA ASN A 9 -10.21 1.13 15.19
C ASN A 9 -11.50 1.31 14.37
N THR A 10 -11.38 1.18 13.05
CA THR A 10 -12.51 1.34 12.13
C THR A 10 -13.58 0.29 12.34
N LEU A 11 -13.21 -0.92 12.74
CA LEU A 11 -14.15 -2.04 12.98
C LEU A 11 -15.05 -1.75 14.19
N SER A 12 -14.47 -1.34 15.31
CA SER A 12 -15.22 -1.01 16.54
C SER A 12 -15.74 0.44 16.56
N ARG A 13 -15.23 1.31 15.64
CA ARG A 13 -15.51 2.75 15.58
C ARG A 13 -15.16 3.52 16.86
N LYS A 14 -14.13 3.07 17.58
CA LYS A 14 -13.66 3.67 18.84
C LYS A 14 -12.15 3.82 18.85
N LYS A 15 -11.66 4.73 19.70
CA LYS A 15 -10.25 4.75 20.08
C LYS A 15 -10.00 3.67 21.14
N GLU A 16 -9.06 2.80 20.85
CA GLU A 16 -8.69 1.66 21.71
C GLU A 16 -7.21 1.76 22.08
N LEU A 17 -6.86 1.25 23.25
CA LEU A 17 -5.47 1.10 23.63
C LEU A 17 -4.80 0.15 22.64
N PHE A 18 -3.65 0.56 22.12
CA PHE A 18 -2.91 -0.27 21.18
C PHE A 18 -2.26 -1.44 21.91
N GLU A 19 -2.62 -2.65 21.51
CA GLU A 19 -2.03 -3.89 21.99
C GLU A 19 -1.51 -4.69 20.78
N PRO A 20 -0.20 -4.98 20.70
CA PRO A 20 0.34 -5.78 19.59
C PRO A 20 -0.13 -7.23 19.69
N ILE A 21 -0.47 -7.84 18.55
CA ILE A 21 -0.92 -9.24 18.45
C ILE A 21 0.17 -10.20 18.97
N ASN A 22 1.44 -9.92 18.68
CA ASN A 22 2.58 -10.76 19.03
C ASN A 22 3.72 -9.91 19.66
N PRO A 23 3.59 -9.45 20.92
CA PRO A 23 4.64 -8.63 21.54
C PRO A 23 6.00 -9.35 21.57
N PRO A 24 7.13 -8.67 21.39
CA PRO A 24 7.29 -7.24 21.13
C PRO A 24 7.17 -6.84 19.66
N PHE A 25 6.69 -7.72 18.77
CA PHE A 25 6.62 -7.49 17.34
C PHE A 25 5.33 -6.75 16.96
N VAL A 26 5.49 -5.75 16.07
CA VAL A 26 4.38 -4.98 15.49
C VAL A 26 4.49 -4.99 13.98
N GLY A 27 3.42 -5.37 13.28
CA GLY A 27 3.25 -5.16 11.85
C GLY A 27 2.57 -3.82 11.58
N LEU A 28 3.17 -3.01 10.72
CA LEU A 28 2.60 -1.76 10.22
C LEU A 28 2.55 -1.83 8.70
N TYR A 29 1.35 -1.83 8.12
CA TYR A 29 1.16 -1.75 6.67
C TYR A 29 0.55 -0.40 6.30
N VAL A 30 1.13 0.27 5.32
CA VAL A 30 0.65 1.56 4.80
C VAL A 30 0.57 1.47 3.28
N CYS A 31 -0.56 1.91 2.70
CA CYS A 31 -0.69 2.01 1.25
C CYS A 31 0.40 2.93 0.68
N GLY A 32 1.05 2.46 -0.35
CA GLY A 32 2.08 3.20 -1.06
C GLY A 32 1.56 3.94 -2.30
N PRO A 33 2.46 4.56 -3.06
CA PRO A 33 2.10 5.31 -4.25
C PRO A 33 1.79 4.41 -5.45
N THR A 34 1.02 4.94 -6.41
CA THR A 34 1.02 4.47 -7.78
C THR A 34 2.03 5.32 -8.57
N VAL A 35 3.04 4.67 -9.14
CA VAL A 35 4.23 5.32 -9.67
C VAL A 35 4.12 5.67 -11.16
N TYR A 36 3.17 6.51 -11.51
CA TYR A 36 2.99 7.06 -12.87
C TYR A 36 3.23 8.58 -12.95
N GLY A 37 3.52 9.24 -11.85
CA GLY A 37 3.73 10.67 -11.77
C GLY A 37 4.44 11.10 -10.48
N ASP A 38 4.71 12.40 -10.38
CA ASP A 38 5.39 12.97 -9.21
C ASP A 38 4.56 12.87 -7.94
N ALA A 39 5.27 12.73 -6.81
CA ALA A 39 4.64 12.79 -5.51
C ALA A 39 4.06 14.19 -5.24
N HIS A 40 2.95 14.21 -4.52
CA HIS A 40 2.27 15.44 -4.10
C HIS A 40 1.89 15.36 -2.60
N LEU A 41 1.24 16.39 -2.08
CA LEU A 41 0.85 16.47 -0.66
C LEU A 41 0.03 15.26 -0.18
N GLY A 42 -0.79 14.66 -1.05
CA GLY A 42 -1.53 13.45 -0.75
C GLY A 42 -0.64 12.25 -0.43
N HIS A 43 0.57 12.19 -1.00
CA HIS A 43 1.59 11.18 -0.67
C HIS A 43 2.40 11.56 0.57
N ALA A 44 2.71 12.83 0.74
CA ALA A 44 3.48 13.33 1.88
C ALA A 44 2.75 13.13 3.21
N ARG A 45 1.45 13.38 3.24
CA ARG A 45 0.63 13.27 4.47
C ARG A 45 0.68 11.89 5.12
N PRO A 46 0.32 10.79 4.45
CA PRO A 46 0.43 9.45 5.05
C PRO A 46 1.89 9.10 5.37
N ALA A 47 2.85 9.45 4.51
CA ALA A 47 4.26 9.17 4.75
C ALA A 47 4.73 9.77 6.08
N ILE A 48 4.49 11.05 6.32
CA ILE A 48 4.89 11.74 7.57
C ILE A 48 4.09 11.20 8.77
N THR A 49 2.78 11.01 8.62
CA THR A 49 1.92 10.54 9.71
C THR A 49 2.34 9.16 10.20
N PHE A 50 2.58 8.23 9.30
CA PHE A 50 2.96 6.87 9.66
C PHE A 50 4.45 6.72 9.98
N ASP A 51 5.32 7.61 9.50
CA ASP A 51 6.70 7.71 10.00
C ASP A 51 6.73 8.11 11.48
N LEU A 52 5.89 9.07 11.88
CA LEU A 52 5.75 9.42 13.31
C LEU A 52 5.32 8.22 14.14
N LEU A 53 4.32 7.48 13.70
CA LEU A 53 3.87 6.27 14.38
C LEU A 53 4.97 5.20 14.43
N PHE A 54 5.68 4.98 13.32
CA PHE A 54 6.79 4.03 13.23
C PHE A 54 7.91 4.37 14.22
N ARG A 55 8.33 5.64 14.26
CA ARG A 55 9.34 6.13 15.23
C ARG A 55 8.86 5.98 16.66
N TYR A 56 7.61 6.33 16.95
CA TYR A 56 7.04 6.21 18.28
C TYR A 56 6.99 4.76 18.77
N LEU A 57 6.53 3.84 17.95
CA LEU A 57 6.52 2.41 18.30
C LEU A 57 7.94 1.88 18.57
N LYS A 58 8.93 2.27 17.76
CA LYS A 58 10.35 1.93 18.01
C LYS A 58 10.86 2.54 19.32
N PHE A 59 10.50 3.79 19.61
CA PHE A 59 10.84 4.46 20.87
C PHE A 59 10.26 3.73 22.08
N MET A 60 9.05 3.18 21.96
CA MET A 60 8.40 2.36 22.99
C MET A 60 9.05 0.98 23.16
N GLY A 61 10.05 0.63 22.36
CA GLY A 61 10.77 -0.64 22.42
C GLY A 61 10.19 -1.77 21.58
N TYR A 62 9.18 -1.49 20.75
CA TYR A 62 8.64 -2.50 19.84
C TYR A 62 9.58 -2.78 18.66
N ARG A 63 9.55 -4.02 18.18
CA ARG A 63 10.20 -4.45 16.94
C ARG A 63 9.22 -4.31 15.79
N VAL A 64 9.31 -3.21 15.05
CA VAL A 64 8.33 -2.86 14.03
C VAL A 64 8.78 -3.33 12.65
N ARG A 65 7.94 -4.12 11.99
CA ARG A 65 8.03 -4.41 10.55
C ARG A 65 7.11 -3.46 9.81
N TYR A 66 7.69 -2.44 9.19
CA TYR A 66 6.96 -1.46 8.39
C TYR A 66 6.96 -1.88 6.93
N VAL A 67 5.79 -2.07 6.36
CA VAL A 67 5.59 -2.45 4.95
C VAL A 67 4.80 -1.34 4.25
N ARG A 68 5.28 -0.94 3.08
CA ARG A 68 4.61 0.00 2.19
C ARG A 68 4.76 -0.52 0.76
N ASN A 69 3.65 -0.75 0.05
CA ASN A 69 3.70 -1.25 -1.31
C ASN A 69 4.06 -0.15 -2.33
N ILE A 70 4.51 -0.57 -3.51
CA ILE A 70 4.54 0.22 -4.73
C ILE A 70 3.51 -0.38 -5.69
N THR A 71 2.56 0.44 -6.16
CA THR A 71 1.62 0.03 -7.20
C THR A 71 2.21 0.40 -8.55
N ASP A 72 2.75 -0.60 -9.21
CA ASP A 72 3.45 -0.50 -10.49
C ASP A 72 2.68 -1.19 -11.65
N VAL A 73 1.47 -1.67 -11.39
CA VAL A 73 0.58 -2.32 -12.36
C VAL A 73 -0.86 -2.32 -11.84
N GLY A 74 -1.83 -2.37 -12.77
CA GLY A 74 -3.24 -2.64 -12.44
C GLY A 74 -4.00 -1.46 -11.83
N HIS A 75 -3.54 -0.22 -12.02
CA HIS A 75 -4.26 0.96 -11.58
C HIS A 75 -4.91 1.68 -12.77
N LEU A 76 -6.21 1.43 -12.94
CA LEU A 76 -6.97 1.92 -14.09
C LEU A 76 -7.24 3.44 -14.02
N VAL A 77 -7.41 4.05 -15.18
CA VAL A 77 -7.76 5.47 -15.32
C VAL A 77 -9.16 5.70 -14.73
N ASN A 78 -9.31 6.77 -13.96
CA ASN A 78 -10.55 7.17 -13.26
C ASN A 78 -10.99 6.22 -12.14
N ASP A 79 -10.11 5.33 -11.66
CA ASP A 79 -10.41 4.31 -10.63
C ASP A 79 -11.66 3.46 -11.01
N ALA A 80 -11.82 3.23 -12.32
CA ALA A 80 -12.92 2.47 -12.90
C ALA A 80 -12.58 0.97 -12.94
N ASP A 81 -13.61 0.14 -13.08
CA ASP A 81 -13.44 -1.33 -13.21
C ASP A 81 -12.90 -1.73 -14.59
N GLU A 82 -13.01 -0.85 -15.57
CA GLU A 82 -12.50 -1.03 -16.92
C GLU A 82 -11.75 0.21 -17.42
N GLY A 83 -10.75 0.01 -18.26
CA GLY A 83 -10.01 1.12 -18.85
C GLY A 83 -8.53 0.84 -19.03
N GLU A 84 -7.81 1.86 -19.48
CA GLU A 84 -6.37 1.80 -19.68
C GLU A 84 -5.64 1.98 -18.34
N ASP A 85 -4.60 1.17 -18.10
CA ASP A 85 -3.71 1.32 -16.94
C ASP A 85 -2.99 2.69 -16.97
N LYS A 86 -2.94 3.39 -15.83
CA LYS A 86 -2.33 4.72 -15.70
C LYS A 86 -0.86 4.74 -16.11
N ILE A 87 -0.11 3.69 -15.80
CA ILE A 87 1.32 3.57 -16.14
C ILE A 87 1.48 3.32 -17.64
N ALA A 88 0.67 2.41 -18.21
CA ALA A 88 0.68 2.14 -19.65
C ALA A 88 0.31 3.38 -20.48
N LYS A 89 -0.69 4.14 -20.03
CA LYS A 89 -1.07 5.42 -20.65
C LYS A 89 0.08 6.43 -20.60
N LYS A 90 0.73 6.57 -19.45
CA LYS A 90 1.87 7.48 -19.27
C LYS A 90 3.05 7.07 -20.17
N ALA A 91 3.37 5.79 -20.23
CA ALA A 91 4.42 5.23 -21.07
C ALA A 91 4.20 5.55 -22.55
N LYS A 92 2.98 5.37 -23.07
CA LYS A 92 2.62 5.74 -24.44
C LYS A 92 2.82 7.23 -24.72
N LEU A 93 2.40 8.10 -23.78
CA LEU A 93 2.55 9.56 -23.92
C LEU A 93 4.01 10.00 -23.95
N GLU A 94 4.87 9.36 -23.20
CA GLU A 94 6.30 9.68 -23.08
C GLU A 94 7.17 8.85 -24.04
N GLN A 95 6.60 7.93 -24.82
CA GLN A 95 7.30 7.01 -25.71
C GLN A 95 8.35 6.16 -24.97
N LEU A 96 7.97 5.66 -23.79
CA LEU A 96 8.77 4.80 -22.90
C LEU A 96 8.11 3.44 -22.72
N GLU A 97 8.87 2.49 -22.22
CA GLU A 97 8.30 1.24 -21.69
C GLU A 97 7.68 1.47 -20.30
N PRO A 98 6.58 0.75 -19.93
CA PRO A 98 5.92 0.93 -18.64
C PRO A 98 6.87 0.83 -17.44
N MET A 99 7.83 -0.09 -17.47
CA MET A 99 8.79 -0.27 -16.39
C MET A 99 9.85 0.85 -16.30
N GLU A 100 10.11 1.58 -17.39
CA GLU A 100 10.96 2.79 -17.34
C GLU A 100 10.23 3.91 -16.59
N VAL A 101 8.93 4.09 -16.86
CA VAL A 101 8.07 5.03 -16.12
C VAL A 101 8.05 4.68 -14.63
N VAL A 102 7.80 3.42 -14.29
CA VAL A 102 7.82 2.90 -12.92
C VAL A 102 9.14 3.21 -12.22
N GLN A 103 10.27 2.87 -12.84
CA GLN A 103 11.59 3.08 -12.25
C GLN A 103 11.87 4.58 -12.02
N PHE A 104 11.55 5.40 -13.01
CA PHE A 104 11.79 6.85 -12.91
C PHE A 104 10.99 7.48 -11.76
N TYR A 105 9.67 7.24 -11.69
CA TYR A 105 8.83 7.85 -10.66
C TYR A 105 9.01 7.22 -9.28
N SER A 106 9.37 5.94 -9.19
CA SER A 106 9.75 5.31 -7.92
C SER A 106 10.99 5.97 -7.31
N ASN A 107 12.03 6.19 -8.11
CA ASN A 107 13.24 6.87 -7.66
C ASN A 107 12.96 8.31 -7.20
N ARG A 108 12.10 9.03 -7.93
CA ARG A 108 11.68 10.39 -7.54
C ARG A 108 10.88 10.38 -6.25
N TYR A 109 9.96 9.44 -6.09
CA TYR A 109 9.19 9.26 -4.87
C TYR A 109 10.11 9.03 -3.67
N HIS A 110 11.06 8.09 -3.76
CA HIS A 110 12.01 7.83 -2.68
C HIS A 110 12.82 9.08 -2.31
N LYS A 111 13.31 9.81 -3.30
CA LYS A 111 14.03 11.08 -3.07
C LYS A 111 13.16 12.12 -2.36
N ASN A 112 11.88 12.24 -2.74
CA ASN A 112 10.97 13.15 -2.05
C ASN A 112 10.71 12.71 -0.59
N MET A 113 10.56 11.40 -0.33
CA MET A 113 10.40 10.89 1.03
C MET A 113 11.63 11.12 1.90
N GLU A 114 12.82 10.99 1.34
CA GLU A 114 14.09 11.34 1.99
C GLU A 114 14.15 12.84 2.34
N GLN A 115 13.76 13.72 1.42
CA GLN A 115 13.68 15.17 1.66
C GLN A 115 12.70 15.54 2.78
N LEU A 116 11.66 14.77 2.97
CA LEU A 116 10.71 14.89 4.08
C LEU A 116 11.23 14.27 5.38
N ASN A 117 12.46 13.72 5.39
CA ASN A 117 13.07 13.05 6.54
C ASN A 117 12.25 11.85 7.06
N THR A 118 11.49 11.17 6.20
CA THR A 118 10.79 9.95 6.57
C THR A 118 11.72 8.74 6.49
N LEU A 119 11.58 7.81 7.41
CA LEU A 119 12.35 6.57 7.39
C LEU A 119 11.83 5.64 6.29
N PRO A 120 12.71 4.91 5.61
CA PRO A 120 12.28 3.91 4.65
C PRO A 120 11.52 2.77 5.33
N PRO A 121 10.57 2.12 4.62
CA PRO A 121 9.93 0.91 5.12
C PRO A 121 10.93 -0.25 5.24
N SER A 122 10.59 -1.24 6.07
CA SER A 122 11.39 -2.48 6.19
C SER A 122 11.30 -3.33 4.93
N ILE A 123 10.15 -3.31 4.28
CA ILE A 123 9.86 -4.04 3.03
C ILE A 123 8.99 -3.13 2.15
N GLU A 124 9.30 -3.06 0.87
CA GLU A 124 8.54 -2.30 -0.13
C GLU A 124 8.19 -3.22 -1.31
N PRO A 125 7.11 -4.02 -1.19
CA PRO A 125 6.69 -4.95 -2.23
C PRO A 125 6.09 -4.19 -3.42
N HIS A 126 6.43 -4.66 -4.63
CA HIS A 126 5.83 -4.22 -5.88
C HIS A 126 4.62 -5.09 -6.21
N ALA A 127 3.52 -4.49 -6.68
CA ALA A 127 2.31 -5.23 -7.04
C ALA A 127 2.58 -6.26 -8.15
N SER A 128 3.37 -5.90 -9.16
CA SER A 128 3.78 -6.81 -10.26
C SER A 128 4.57 -8.03 -9.78
N GLY A 129 5.34 -7.90 -8.71
CA GLY A 129 6.11 -8.98 -8.12
C GLY A 129 5.30 -10.01 -7.34
N HIS A 130 4.01 -9.76 -7.11
CA HIS A 130 3.11 -10.58 -6.29
C HIS A 130 1.86 -11.09 -7.03
N ILE A 131 1.89 -11.12 -8.35
CA ILE A 131 0.73 -11.56 -9.16
C ILE A 131 0.33 -12.99 -8.84
N ILE A 132 1.30 -13.89 -8.65
CA ILE A 132 1.02 -15.30 -8.35
C ILE A 132 0.33 -15.43 -6.99
N GLU A 133 0.83 -14.77 -5.96
CA GLU A 133 0.25 -14.78 -4.61
C GLU A 133 -1.16 -14.17 -4.60
N GLN A 134 -1.37 -13.10 -5.38
CA GLN A 134 -2.69 -12.50 -5.54
C GLN A 134 -3.67 -13.48 -6.20
N GLN A 135 -3.26 -14.17 -7.26
CA GLN A 135 -4.08 -15.18 -7.93
C GLN A 135 -4.44 -16.34 -7.00
N GLU A 136 -3.47 -16.83 -6.22
CA GLU A 136 -3.73 -17.91 -5.24
C GLU A 136 -4.70 -17.47 -4.13
N LEU A 137 -4.59 -16.23 -3.65
CA LEU A 137 -5.54 -15.69 -2.68
C LEU A 137 -6.95 -15.54 -3.29
N ILE A 138 -7.05 -15.03 -4.52
CA ILE A 138 -8.32 -14.88 -5.24
C ILE A 138 -9.01 -16.24 -5.42
N LYS A 139 -8.28 -17.30 -5.80
CA LYS A 139 -8.81 -18.66 -5.89
C LYS A 139 -9.45 -19.11 -4.57
N GLN A 140 -8.75 -18.90 -3.45
CA GLN A 140 -9.29 -19.25 -2.13
C GLN A 140 -10.56 -18.45 -1.80
N ILE A 141 -10.64 -17.19 -2.18
CA ILE A 141 -11.82 -16.35 -1.97
C ILE A 141 -13.01 -16.88 -2.80
N ILE A 142 -12.77 -17.29 -4.05
CA ILE A 142 -13.78 -17.91 -4.91
C ILE A 142 -14.26 -19.25 -4.30
N GLU A 143 -13.33 -20.13 -3.91
CA GLU A 143 -13.63 -21.42 -3.31
C GLU A 143 -14.46 -21.29 -2.02
N ASN A 144 -14.21 -20.25 -1.25
CA ASN A 144 -14.99 -19.91 -0.05
C ASN A 144 -16.33 -19.23 -0.37
N GLY A 145 -16.62 -18.95 -1.64
CA GLY A 145 -17.88 -18.39 -2.12
C GLY A 145 -18.05 -16.89 -1.85
N PHE A 146 -16.97 -16.14 -1.64
CA PHE A 146 -16.98 -14.69 -1.42
C PHE A 146 -16.59 -13.88 -2.66
N ALA A 147 -16.40 -14.54 -3.81
CA ALA A 147 -16.15 -13.87 -5.08
C ALA A 147 -16.84 -14.63 -6.22
N TYR A 148 -17.11 -13.91 -7.30
CA TYR A 148 -17.73 -14.45 -8.52
C TYR A 148 -17.03 -13.89 -9.77
N GLU A 149 -17.15 -14.63 -10.87
CA GLU A 149 -16.67 -14.21 -12.17
C GLU A 149 -17.82 -13.59 -12.99
N SER A 150 -17.55 -12.45 -13.64
CA SER A 150 -18.44 -11.80 -14.58
C SER A 150 -17.62 -11.15 -15.69
N GLU A 151 -17.95 -11.46 -16.94
CA GLU A 151 -17.32 -10.89 -18.15
C GLU A 151 -15.77 -10.98 -18.16
N GLY A 152 -15.23 -12.08 -17.59
CA GLY A 152 -13.79 -12.32 -17.51
C GLY A 152 -13.07 -11.57 -16.36
N ASN A 153 -13.81 -10.89 -15.52
CA ASN A 153 -13.33 -10.25 -14.30
C ASN A 153 -13.80 -11.02 -13.06
N ILE A 154 -13.05 -10.91 -11.97
CA ILE A 154 -13.43 -11.51 -10.68
C ILE A 154 -13.78 -10.39 -9.71
N TYR A 155 -14.96 -10.46 -9.13
CA TYR A 155 -15.49 -9.49 -8.18
C TYR A 155 -15.65 -10.11 -6.80
N PHE A 156 -15.29 -9.37 -5.76
CA PHE A 156 -15.59 -9.73 -4.39
C PHE A 156 -17.06 -9.40 -4.09
N ASP A 157 -17.80 -10.34 -3.54
CA ASP A 157 -19.21 -10.15 -3.16
C ASP A 157 -19.30 -9.43 -1.81
N VAL A 158 -19.52 -8.10 -1.88
CA VAL A 158 -19.59 -7.23 -0.69
C VAL A 158 -20.93 -7.29 0.06
N GLU A 159 -21.95 -7.94 -0.52
CA GLU A 159 -23.29 -8.07 0.06
C GLU A 159 -23.45 -9.36 0.89
N ARG A 160 -22.45 -10.22 0.87
CA ARG A 160 -22.50 -11.56 1.47
C ARG A 160 -21.92 -11.66 2.88
#